data_6ff125706034eabaffc0d56b951c289a
#
_entry.id   6ff125706034eabaffc0d56b951c289a
#
_cell.length_a   1.000
_cell.length_b   1.000
_cell.length_c   1.000
_cell.angle_alpha   90.00
_cell.angle_beta   90.00
_cell.angle_gamma   90.00
#
_symmetry.space_group_name_H-M   'P 1'
#
loop_
_entity.id
_entity.type
_entity.pdbx_description
1 polymer ?
#
loop_
_entity_poly.entity_id
_entity_poly.type
_entity_poly.pdbx_seq_one_letter_code
_entity_poly.pdbx_strand_id
1 'polypeptide(L)'
;PTRRSSDLENAVSSGLGDAPIRWLVDDCVKFVEREIRRGNHYDAIIMDPPSYGRGPKGEIWKIEDAIHPLVKLCTKILSDDPLFFLINSYTTGLAPAVLTYMIATELKKYGGHVDSQEIGLPVSSNGLVLPCGASGRWER
;
A
#
# COMPACT_ATOMS: atom_id res chain seq x y z
N PRO A 1 -5.68 9.31 -21.64
CA PRO A 1 -5.23 9.95 -20.40
C PRO A 1 -4.13 9.10 -19.75
N THR A 2 -3.05 9.74 -19.34
CA THR A 2 -2.01 9.07 -18.57
C THR A 2 -2.51 8.89 -17.13
N ARG A 3 -2.03 7.87 -16.40
CA ARG A 3 -2.40 7.63 -14.98
C ARG A 3 -2.27 8.92 -14.13
N ARG A 4 -1.26 9.73 -14.41
CA ARG A 4 -1.04 11.03 -13.75
C ARG A 4 -2.16 12.06 -14.00
N SER A 5 -2.81 12.05 -15.17
CA SER A 5 -3.91 12.98 -15.46
C SER A 5 -5.16 12.61 -14.68
N SER A 6 -5.48 11.32 -14.57
CA SER A 6 -6.64 10.88 -13.79
C SER A 6 -6.46 11.11 -12.28
N ASP A 7 -5.25 10.93 -11.75
CA ASP A 7 -4.95 11.21 -10.33
C ASP A 7 -5.12 12.69 -10.01
N LEU A 8 -4.67 13.59 -10.92
CA LEU A 8 -4.86 15.03 -10.76
C LEU A 8 -6.33 15.43 -10.87
N GLU A 9 -7.07 14.88 -11.82
CA GLU A 9 -8.52 15.10 -11.96
C GLU A 9 -9.28 14.67 -10.70
N ASN A 10 -8.91 13.51 -10.12
CA ASN A 10 -9.48 13.01 -8.87
C ASN A 10 -9.19 13.96 -7.69
N ALA A 11 -7.96 14.47 -7.58
CA ALA A 11 -7.61 15.44 -6.54
C ALA A 11 -8.45 16.72 -6.65
N VAL A 12 -8.57 17.27 -7.85
CA VAL A 12 -9.42 18.46 -8.10
C VAL A 12 -10.87 18.19 -7.73
N SER A 13 -11.43 17.06 -8.17
CA SER A 13 -12.80 16.65 -7.87
C SER A 13 -13.06 16.43 -6.38
N SER A 14 -12.01 16.09 -5.64
CA SER A 14 -12.05 15.91 -4.18
C SER A 14 -11.75 17.20 -3.40
N GLY A 15 -11.65 18.35 -4.06
CA GLY A 15 -11.31 19.63 -3.42
C GLY A 15 -9.84 19.73 -2.97
N LEU A 16 -8.97 18.87 -3.47
CA LEU A 16 -7.55 18.80 -3.13
C LEU A 16 -6.63 19.32 -4.24
N GLY A 17 -7.17 20.10 -5.20
CA GLY A 17 -6.41 20.60 -6.34
C GLY A 17 -5.20 21.47 -5.94
N ASP A 18 -5.33 22.26 -4.87
CA ASP A 18 -4.28 23.14 -4.35
C ASP A 18 -3.51 22.52 -3.16
N ALA A 19 -3.80 21.26 -2.80
CA ALA A 19 -3.08 20.58 -1.74
C ALA A 19 -1.62 20.31 -2.14
N PRO A 20 -0.67 20.27 -1.20
CA PRO A 20 0.75 20.04 -1.48
C PRO A 20 1.02 18.57 -1.82
N ILE A 21 0.41 18.07 -2.90
CA ILE A 21 0.55 16.68 -3.36
C ILE A 21 1.66 16.58 -4.39
N ARG A 22 2.62 15.70 -4.14
CA ARG A 22 3.71 15.41 -5.07
C ARG A 22 3.38 14.15 -5.87
N TRP A 23 3.03 14.32 -7.13
CA TRP A 23 2.73 13.23 -8.06
C TRP A 23 4.00 12.68 -8.70
N LEU A 24 4.23 11.37 -8.55
CA LEU A 24 5.40 10.68 -9.10
C LEU A 24 4.95 9.44 -9.86
N VAL A 25 5.51 9.24 -11.07
CA VAL A 25 5.40 7.99 -11.81
C VAL A 25 6.76 7.34 -11.79
N ASP A 26 6.93 6.31 -10.98
CA ASP A 26 8.23 5.70 -10.74
C ASP A 26 8.09 4.23 -10.31
N ASP A 27 9.21 3.51 -10.34
CA ASP A 27 9.34 2.20 -9.71
C ASP A 27 9.40 2.39 -8.20
N CYS A 28 8.43 1.81 -7.47
CA CYS A 28 8.29 1.99 -6.03
C CYS A 28 9.54 1.55 -5.26
N VAL A 29 10.15 0.41 -5.62
CA VAL A 29 11.35 -0.09 -4.95
C VAL A 29 12.50 0.91 -5.11
N LYS A 30 12.75 1.36 -6.33
CA LYS A 30 13.82 2.34 -6.62
C LYS A 30 13.54 3.69 -5.98
N PHE A 31 12.27 4.10 -5.91
CA PHE A 31 11.87 5.32 -5.21
C PHE A 31 12.23 5.21 -3.73
N VAL A 32 11.79 4.15 -3.04
CA VAL A 32 12.06 3.95 -1.62
C VAL A 32 13.56 3.86 -1.33
N GLU A 33 14.33 3.13 -2.15
CA GLU A 33 15.78 3.08 -2.02
C GLU A 33 16.46 4.45 -2.14
N ARG A 34 15.93 5.33 -3.02
CA ARG A 34 16.44 6.71 -3.11
C ARG A 34 16.08 7.54 -1.88
N GLU A 35 14.87 7.37 -1.36
CA GLU A 35 14.44 8.09 -0.14
C GLU A 35 15.27 7.65 1.08
N ILE A 36 15.58 6.37 1.21
CA ILE A 36 16.51 5.86 2.23
C ILE A 36 17.88 6.57 2.12
N ARG A 37 18.46 6.62 0.91
CA ARG A 37 19.76 7.29 0.69
C ARG A 37 19.74 8.80 0.98
N ARG A 38 18.58 9.43 0.83
CA ARG A 38 18.36 10.85 1.11
C ARG A 38 18.07 11.13 2.59
N GLY A 39 17.80 10.11 3.37
CA GLY A 39 17.37 10.25 4.76
C GLY A 39 15.97 10.84 4.92
N ASN A 40 15.11 10.70 3.90
CA ASN A 40 13.74 11.16 4.00
C ASN A 40 12.89 10.13 4.76
N HIS A 41 11.98 10.64 5.60
CA HIS A 41 11.07 9.83 6.40
C HIS A 41 9.62 10.27 6.20
N TYR A 42 8.70 9.35 6.45
CA TYR A 42 7.26 9.51 6.22
C TYR A 42 6.49 9.04 7.46
N ASP A 43 5.45 9.77 7.82
CA ASP A 43 4.64 9.45 9.00
C ASP A 43 3.60 8.37 8.72
N ALA A 44 3.25 8.14 7.45
CA ALA A 44 2.31 7.09 7.06
C ALA A 44 2.64 6.54 5.67
N ILE A 45 2.28 5.28 5.45
CA ILE A 45 2.40 4.63 4.14
C ILE A 45 1.10 3.91 3.82
N ILE A 46 0.59 4.12 2.62
CA ILE A 46 -0.52 3.37 2.02
C ILE A 46 0.01 2.64 0.80
N MET A 47 -0.27 1.35 0.71
CA MET A 47 0.14 0.50 -0.40
C MET A 47 -1.06 -0.21 -1.03
N ASP A 48 -1.08 -0.24 -2.35
CA ASP A 48 -2.03 -1.01 -3.15
C ASP A 48 -1.26 -1.69 -4.30
N PRO A 49 -0.41 -2.69 -3.97
CA PRO A 49 0.42 -3.35 -4.96
C PRO A 49 -0.43 -4.24 -5.87
N PRO A 50 -0.12 -4.31 -7.17
CA PRO A 50 -0.82 -5.19 -8.10
C PRO A 50 -0.52 -6.66 -7.78
N SER A 51 -1.46 -7.56 -8.09
CA SER A 51 -1.26 -9.01 -7.95
C SER A 51 -0.12 -9.52 -8.83
N TYR A 52 -0.04 -8.98 -10.05
CA TYR A 52 0.95 -9.33 -11.06
C TYR A 52 1.33 -8.10 -11.89
N GLY A 53 2.57 -8.02 -12.31
CA GLY A 53 3.05 -6.96 -13.19
C GLY A 53 4.30 -7.36 -13.97
N ARG A 54 4.53 -6.66 -15.08
CA ARG A 54 5.78 -6.75 -15.84
C ARG A 54 6.42 -5.38 -15.95
N GLY A 55 7.68 -5.31 -15.60
CA GLY A 55 8.49 -4.13 -15.80
C GLY A 55 8.95 -3.97 -17.26
N PRO A 56 9.44 -2.78 -17.62
CA PRO A 56 9.85 -2.45 -19.00
C PRO A 56 11.04 -3.29 -19.51
N LYS A 57 11.79 -3.91 -18.63
CA LYS A 57 12.93 -4.78 -18.97
C LYS A 57 12.59 -6.28 -18.86
N GLY A 58 11.29 -6.61 -18.71
CA GLY A 58 10.83 -7.98 -18.56
C GLY A 58 10.83 -8.51 -17.11
N GLU A 59 11.11 -7.68 -16.13
CA GLU A 59 11.01 -8.04 -14.72
C GLU A 59 9.58 -8.48 -14.40
N ILE A 60 9.46 -9.54 -13.63
CA ILE A 60 8.16 -10.07 -13.21
C ILE A 60 7.94 -9.72 -11.74
N TRP A 61 6.84 -9.05 -11.48
CA TRP A 61 6.29 -8.85 -10.15
C TRP A 61 5.21 -9.90 -9.91
N LYS A 62 5.32 -10.63 -8.83
CA LYS A 62 4.26 -11.46 -8.24
C LYS A 62 4.14 -11.08 -6.79
N ILE A 63 2.92 -10.80 -6.34
CA ILE A 63 2.68 -10.29 -4.99
C ILE A 63 3.15 -11.28 -3.92
N GLU A 64 2.90 -12.56 -4.10
CA GLU A 64 3.28 -13.63 -3.17
C GLU A 64 4.78 -13.71 -2.91
N ASP A 65 5.60 -13.34 -3.88
CA ASP A 65 7.06 -13.37 -3.77
C ASP A 65 7.64 -12.03 -3.30
N ALA A 66 6.97 -10.92 -3.64
CA ALA A 66 7.56 -9.59 -3.58
C ALA A 66 6.98 -8.67 -2.50
N ILE A 67 5.79 -8.98 -1.96
CA ILE A 67 5.12 -8.08 -1.01
C ILE A 67 5.88 -7.94 0.31
N HIS A 68 6.35 -9.02 0.91
CA HIS A 68 7.06 -8.94 2.18
C HIS A 68 8.40 -8.19 2.07
N PRO A 69 9.27 -8.46 1.06
CA PRO A 69 10.44 -7.63 0.80
C PRO A 69 10.12 -6.14 0.62
N LEU A 70 9.02 -5.80 -0.07
CA LEU A 70 8.60 -4.42 -0.26
C LEU A 70 8.15 -3.77 1.05
N VAL A 71 7.34 -4.46 1.86
CA VAL A 71 6.94 -3.99 3.20
C VAL A 71 8.17 -3.70 4.05
N LYS A 72 9.08 -4.67 4.14
CA LYS A 72 10.34 -4.52 4.87
C LYS A 72 11.19 -3.35 4.39
N LEU A 73 11.22 -3.09 3.08
CA LEU A 73 11.93 -1.94 2.52
C LEU A 73 11.26 -0.63 2.91
N CYS A 74 9.93 -0.56 2.80
CA CYS A 74 9.15 0.62 3.11
C CYS A 74 9.21 1.02 4.59
N THR A 75 9.32 0.05 5.51
CA THR A 75 9.46 0.38 6.94
C THR A 75 10.75 1.15 7.28
N LYS A 76 11.75 1.13 6.40
CA LYS A 76 13.01 1.87 6.58
C LYS A 76 12.86 3.38 6.35
N ILE A 77 11.79 3.81 5.71
CA ILE A 77 11.49 5.24 5.49
C ILE A 77 10.35 5.75 6.39
N LEU A 78 9.86 4.95 7.32
CA LEU A 78 8.96 5.45 8.35
C LEU A 78 9.73 6.37 9.32
N SER A 79 9.06 7.42 9.78
CA SER A 79 9.56 8.29 10.85
C SER A 79 9.71 7.52 12.16
N ASP A 80 10.32 8.14 13.16
CA ASP A 80 10.47 7.53 14.49
C ASP A 80 9.12 7.39 15.21
N ASP A 81 8.13 8.16 14.79
CA ASP A 81 6.80 8.24 15.39
C ASP A 81 5.71 8.17 14.31
N PRO A 82 5.60 7.04 13.57
CA PRO A 82 4.67 6.91 12.47
C PRO A 82 3.23 6.79 12.97
N LEU A 83 2.30 7.22 12.14
CA LEU A 83 0.87 7.24 12.44
C LEU A 83 0.18 5.91 12.07
N PHE A 84 0.40 5.46 10.83
CA PHE A 84 -0.19 4.21 10.34
C PHE A 84 0.57 3.64 9.14
N PHE A 85 0.32 2.35 8.89
CA PHE A 85 0.75 1.62 7.71
C PHE A 85 -0.41 0.79 7.19
N LEU A 86 -0.80 0.98 5.93
CA LEU A 86 -1.96 0.32 5.32
C LEU A 86 -1.55 -0.41 4.05
N ILE A 87 -1.98 -1.66 3.92
CA ILE A 87 -1.81 -2.47 2.71
C ILE A 87 -3.18 -2.97 2.27
N ASN A 88 -3.54 -2.70 1.01
CA ASN A 88 -4.65 -3.37 0.36
C ASN A 88 -4.13 -4.42 -0.62
N SER A 89 -4.83 -5.52 -0.75
CA SER A 89 -4.55 -6.57 -1.73
C SER A 89 -5.85 -7.08 -2.32
N TYR A 90 -5.92 -7.11 -3.62
CA TYR A 90 -7.04 -7.68 -4.39
C TYR A 90 -6.66 -9.05 -4.99
N THR A 91 -5.67 -9.70 -4.41
CA THR A 91 -5.16 -11.00 -4.88
C THR A 91 -5.95 -12.13 -4.26
N THR A 92 -6.55 -12.96 -5.10
CA THR A 92 -7.21 -14.19 -4.67
C THR A 92 -6.20 -15.12 -3.99
N GLY A 93 -6.56 -15.60 -2.79
CA GLY A 93 -5.73 -16.53 -2.02
C GLY A 93 -4.73 -15.88 -1.06
N LEU A 94 -4.57 -14.55 -1.06
CA LEU A 94 -3.81 -13.87 -0.03
C LEU A 94 -4.72 -13.59 1.18
N ALA A 95 -4.66 -14.47 2.18
CA ALA A 95 -5.48 -14.34 3.37
C ALA A 95 -5.16 -13.07 4.18
N PRO A 96 -6.15 -12.40 4.80
CA PRO A 96 -5.91 -11.24 5.66
C PRO A 96 -4.86 -11.49 6.75
N ALA A 97 -4.88 -12.67 7.37
CA ALA A 97 -3.91 -13.04 8.40
C ALA A 97 -2.44 -12.98 7.94
N VAL A 98 -2.17 -13.16 6.64
CA VAL A 98 -0.82 -13.02 6.08
C VAL A 98 -0.38 -11.56 6.13
N LEU A 99 -1.28 -10.61 5.85
CA LEU A 99 -1.01 -9.19 5.97
C LEU A 99 -0.71 -8.80 7.42
N THR A 100 -1.54 -9.28 8.37
CA THR A 100 -1.29 -9.08 9.81
C THR A 100 0.09 -9.58 10.20
N TYR A 101 0.46 -10.80 9.79
CA TYR A 101 1.74 -11.39 10.15
C TYR A 101 2.93 -10.56 9.63
N MET A 102 2.89 -10.16 8.37
CA MET A 102 3.95 -9.35 7.76
C MET A 102 4.09 -7.99 8.46
N ILE A 103 2.97 -7.29 8.63
CA ILE A 103 2.94 -5.96 9.23
C ILE A 103 3.41 -6.03 10.69
N ALA A 104 2.87 -6.96 11.47
CA ALA A 104 3.25 -7.13 12.89
C ALA A 104 4.74 -7.47 13.05
N THR A 105 5.30 -8.26 12.13
CA THR A 105 6.71 -8.62 12.15
C THR A 105 7.60 -7.40 11.89
N GLU A 106 7.30 -6.63 10.85
CA GLU A 106 8.17 -5.55 10.39
C GLU A 106 8.00 -4.25 11.22
N LEU A 107 6.82 -4.03 11.81
CA LEU A 107 6.54 -2.84 12.62
C LEU A 107 6.62 -3.08 14.14
N LYS A 108 7.04 -4.27 14.57
CA LYS A 108 7.15 -4.63 16.00
C LYS A 108 7.83 -3.58 16.88
N LYS A 109 8.86 -2.93 16.35
CA LYS A 109 9.64 -1.91 17.10
C LYS A 109 8.82 -0.68 17.50
N TYR A 110 7.74 -0.39 16.80
CA TYR A 110 6.89 0.79 17.06
C TYR A 110 5.76 0.51 18.07
N GLY A 111 5.53 -0.77 18.44
CA GLY A 111 4.33 -1.13 19.22
C GLY A 111 3.06 -0.96 18.40
N GLY A 112 2.01 -0.39 19.01
CA GLY A 112 0.74 -0.13 18.32
C GLY A 112 -0.11 -1.38 18.11
N HIS A 113 -1.12 -1.25 17.27
CA HIS A 113 -2.09 -2.30 16.97
C HIS A 113 -2.04 -2.70 15.49
N VAL A 114 -2.17 -4.00 15.22
CA VAL A 114 -2.28 -4.53 13.85
C VAL A 114 -3.54 -5.33 13.72
N ASP A 115 -4.33 -5.03 12.70
CA ASP A 115 -5.48 -5.83 12.30
C ASP A 115 -5.50 -6.06 10.79
N SER A 116 -6.33 -7.00 10.35
CA SER A 116 -6.62 -7.22 8.95
C SER A 116 -8.01 -7.82 8.77
N GLN A 117 -8.63 -7.49 7.67
CA GLN A 117 -9.96 -7.96 7.34
C GLN A 117 -10.14 -8.16 5.84
N GLU A 118 -11.12 -8.98 5.47
CA GLU A 118 -11.58 -9.02 4.10
C GLU A 118 -12.28 -7.72 3.71
N ILE A 119 -12.08 -7.32 2.45
CA ILE A 119 -12.78 -6.18 1.85
C ILE A 119 -13.77 -6.71 0.84
N GLY A 120 -14.96 -6.12 0.82
CA GLY A 120 -15.97 -6.51 -0.14
C GLY A 120 -16.94 -5.38 -0.47
N LEU A 121 -17.66 -5.58 -1.57
CA LEU A 121 -18.70 -4.66 -2.05
C LEU A 121 -20.06 -5.18 -1.62
N PRO A 122 -20.89 -4.40 -0.93
CA PRO A 122 -22.24 -4.80 -0.60
C PRO A 122 -23.09 -4.95 -1.87
N VAL A 123 -23.80 -6.06 -1.97
CA VAL A 123 -24.70 -6.38 -3.09
C VAL A 123 -26.12 -6.03 -2.69
N SER A 124 -26.67 -4.95 -3.23
CA SER A 124 -27.99 -4.45 -2.88
C SER A 124 -29.15 -5.41 -3.20
N SER A 125 -28.99 -6.26 -4.22
CA SER A 125 -30.04 -7.17 -4.69
C SER A 125 -30.27 -8.40 -3.79
N ASN A 126 -29.29 -8.82 -3.00
CA ASN A 126 -29.38 -10.04 -2.19
C ASN A 126 -28.86 -9.90 -0.75
N GLY A 127 -28.37 -8.71 -0.37
CA GLY A 127 -27.85 -8.46 0.97
C GLY A 127 -26.52 -9.14 1.29
N LEU A 128 -25.85 -9.75 0.30
CA LEU A 128 -24.56 -10.38 0.46
C LEU A 128 -23.43 -9.37 0.21
N VAL A 129 -22.21 -9.81 0.46
CA VAL A 129 -20.99 -9.03 0.17
C VAL A 129 -20.18 -9.78 -0.89
N LEU A 130 -19.88 -9.11 -2.00
CA LEU A 130 -18.96 -9.62 -3.02
C LEU A 130 -17.53 -9.46 -2.51
N PRO A 131 -16.80 -10.55 -2.22
CA PRO A 131 -15.41 -10.46 -1.78
C PRO A 131 -14.53 -9.82 -2.84
N CYS A 132 -13.72 -8.82 -2.45
CA CYS A 132 -12.85 -8.08 -3.38
C CYS A 132 -11.37 -8.25 -3.05
N GLY A 133 -11.04 -8.55 -1.80
CA GLY A 133 -9.65 -8.63 -1.36
C GLY A 133 -9.51 -8.55 0.15
N ALA A 134 -8.35 -8.09 0.60
CA ALA A 134 -8.02 -7.94 2.00
C ALA A 134 -7.32 -6.60 2.27
N SER A 135 -7.50 -6.07 3.48
CA SER A 135 -6.78 -4.92 3.98
C SER A 135 -6.07 -5.29 5.28
N GLY A 136 -4.81 -4.93 5.41
CA GLY A 136 -4.05 -5.02 6.64
C GLY A 136 -3.61 -3.63 7.09
N ARG A 137 -3.78 -3.31 8.38
CA ARG A 137 -3.47 -2.00 8.94
C ARG A 137 -2.70 -2.14 10.24
N TRP A 138 -1.64 -1.36 10.34
CA TRP A 138 -1.01 -1.01 11.60
C TRP A 138 -1.34 0.44 11.93
N GLU A 139 -1.65 0.71 13.17
CA GLU A 139 -1.78 2.05 13.74
C GLU A 139 -1.14 2.14 15.12
N ARG A 140 -0.73 3.32 15.48
CA ARG A 140 -0.10 3.64 16.73
C ARG A 140 -1.05 3.51 17.93
#